data_c876f0b0b37306fd245b243e94bc91b7
#
_entry.id   c876f0b0b37306fd245b243e94bc91b7
#
_cell.length_a   1.000
_cell.length_b   1.000
_cell.length_c   1.000
_cell.angle_alpha   90.00
_cell.angle_beta   90.00
_cell.angle_gamma   90.00
#
_symmetry.space_group_name_H-M   'P 1'
#
loop_
_entity.id
_entity.type
_entity.pdbx_description
1 polymer ?
#
loop_
_entity_poly.entity_id
_entity_poly.type
_entity_poly.pdbx_seq_one_letter_code
_entity_poly.pdbx_strand_id
1 'polypeptide(L)' 'MSKLQIVVKEYLSKHRCVYTNTLYKALRVKSVHNLTLNKFRLCLREMEKSGIIESVVDNVALPYWRLK' A
#
# COMPACT_ATOMS: atom_id res chain seq x y z
N MET A 1 4.82 14.22 -3.42
CA MET A 1 4.17 12.92 -3.21
C MET A 1 2.82 12.92 -3.91
N SER A 2 2.50 11.86 -4.63
CA SER A 2 1.22 11.82 -5.34
C SER A 2 0.06 11.60 -4.36
N LYS A 3 -1.16 11.94 -4.81
CA LYS A 3 -2.35 11.76 -3.98
C LYS A 3 -2.50 10.29 -3.53
N LEU A 4 -2.21 9.35 -4.42
CA LEU A 4 -2.30 7.93 -4.09
C LEU A 4 -1.31 7.55 -2.99
N GLN A 5 -0.09 8.05 -3.06
CA GLN A 5 0.91 7.79 -2.03
C GLN A 5 0.49 8.34 -0.67
N ILE A 6 -0.10 9.52 -0.65
CA ILE A 6 -0.61 10.13 0.57
C ILE A 6 -1.69 9.25 1.21
N VAL A 7 -2.62 8.77 0.39
CA VAL A 7 -3.70 7.91 0.88
C VAL A 7 -3.17 6.58 1.43
N VAL A 8 -2.21 5.98 0.73
CA VAL A 8 -1.56 4.75 1.19
C VAL A 8 -0.89 4.98 2.54
N LYS A 9 -0.14 6.07 2.66
CA LYS A 9 0.58 6.40 3.88
C LYS A 9 -0.39 6.61 5.05
N GLU A 10 -1.48 7.33 4.82
CA GLU A 10 -2.49 7.54 5.85
C GLU A 10 -3.13 6.23 6.30
N TYR A 11 -3.46 5.38 5.35
CA TYR A 11 -4.05 4.09 5.69
C TYR A 11 -3.10 3.25 6.54
N LEU A 12 -1.85 3.18 6.15
CA LEU A 12 -0.85 2.40 6.87
C LEU A 12 -0.49 2.99 8.24
N SER A 13 -0.71 4.28 8.42
CA SER A 13 -0.52 4.91 9.74
C SER A 13 -1.57 4.47 10.74
N LYS A 14 -2.75 4.09 10.27
CA LYS A 14 -3.85 3.61 11.11
C LYS A 14 -3.82 2.08 11.30
N HIS A 15 -3.19 1.37 10.39
CA HIS A 15 -3.11 -0.09 10.43
C HIS A 15 -1.66 -0.51 10.35
N ARG A 16 -1.21 -1.30 11.32
CA ARG A 16 0.20 -1.69 11.42
C ARG A 16 0.69 -2.49 10.24
N CYS A 17 -0.10 -3.45 9.81
CA CYS A 17 0.27 -4.37 8.73
C CYS A 17 -0.96 -4.64 7.89
N VAL A 18 -0.84 -4.48 6.59
CA VAL A 18 -1.97 -4.66 5.68
C VAL A 18 -1.50 -5.49 4.48
N TYR A 19 -2.26 -6.51 4.16
CA TYR A 19 -2.00 -7.28 2.94
C TYR A 19 -2.31 -6.45 1.71
N THR A 20 -1.59 -6.74 0.62
CA THR A 20 -1.74 -6.01 -0.64
C THR A 20 -3.20 -5.97 -1.10
N ASN A 21 -3.88 -7.10 -1.09
CA ASN A 21 -5.28 -7.15 -1.54
C ASN A 21 -6.21 -6.34 -0.66
N THR A 22 -6.02 -6.38 0.65
CA THR A 22 -6.83 -5.62 1.58
C THR A 22 -6.63 -4.12 1.37
N LEU A 23 -5.38 -3.71 1.21
CA LEU A 23 -5.05 -2.32 0.96
C LEU A 23 -5.64 -1.83 -0.36
N TYR A 24 -5.53 -2.62 -1.42
CA TYR A 24 -6.07 -2.30 -2.72
C TYR A 24 -7.60 -2.08 -2.66
N LYS A 25 -8.30 -3.00 -2.04
CA LYS A 25 -9.77 -2.89 -1.89
C LYS A 25 -10.16 -1.66 -1.08
N ALA A 26 -9.45 -1.41 0.01
CA ALA A 26 -9.74 -0.25 0.85
C ALA A 26 -9.55 1.07 0.09
N LEU A 27 -8.49 1.18 -0.69
CA LEU A 27 -8.22 2.38 -1.46
C LEU A 27 -9.23 2.60 -2.56
N ARG A 28 -9.67 1.54 -3.23
CA ARG A 28 -10.71 1.65 -4.26
C ARG A 28 -12.02 2.15 -3.70
N VAL A 29 -12.39 1.70 -2.52
CA VAL A 29 -13.65 2.11 -1.89
C VAL A 29 -13.57 3.55 -1.37
N LYS A 30 -12.43 3.92 -0.78
CA LYS A 30 -12.35 5.20 -0.07
C LYS A 30 -12.01 6.40 -0.94
N SER A 31 -11.12 6.27 -1.91
CA SER A 31 -10.55 7.46 -2.51
C SER A 31 -10.27 7.39 -4.01
N VAL A 32 -10.03 6.23 -4.55
CA VAL A 32 -9.56 6.13 -5.94
C VAL A 32 -10.40 5.12 -6.70
N HIS A 33 -11.48 5.62 -7.30
CA HIS A 33 -12.46 4.75 -7.98
C HIS A 33 -11.90 4.09 -9.24
N ASN A 34 -10.89 4.70 -9.87
CA ASN A 34 -10.31 4.19 -11.12
C ASN A 34 -8.94 3.55 -10.92
N LEU A 35 -8.66 3.12 -9.71
CA LEU A 35 -7.36 2.52 -9.41
C LEU A 35 -7.24 1.13 -10.04
N THR A 36 -6.22 0.96 -10.89
CA THR A 36 -5.90 -0.35 -11.45
C THR A 36 -4.84 -1.03 -10.58
N LEU A 37 -4.81 -2.35 -10.63
CA LEU A 37 -3.84 -3.13 -9.87
C LEU A 37 -2.40 -2.77 -10.26
N ASN A 38 -2.16 -2.53 -11.55
CA ASN A 38 -0.83 -2.16 -12.02
C ASN A 38 -0.37 -0.82 -11.44
N LYS A 39 -1.23 0.19 -11.48
CA LYS A 39 -0.92 1.50 -10.90
C LYS A 39 -0.67 1.40 -9.40
N PHE A 40 -1.47 0.60 -8.73
CA PHE A 40 -1.34 0.38 -7.29
C PHE A 40 0.03 -0.26 -6.96
N ARG A 41 0.40 -1.30 -7.69
CA ARG A 41 1.69 -1.99 -7.49
C ARG A 41 2.87 -1.06 -7.75
N LEU A 42 2.78 -0.25 -8.80
CA LEU A 42 3.83 0.73 -9.10
C LEU A 42 3.97 1.75 -7.98
N CYS A 43 2.84 2.22 -7.44
CA CYS A 43 2.85 3.14 -6.33
C CYS A 43 3.55 2.54 -5.11
N LEU A 44 3.21 1.32 -4.75
CA LEU A 44 3.85 0.64 -3.63
C LEU A 44 5.35 0.45 -3.84
N ARG A 45 5.74 0.07 -5.05
CA ARG A 45 7.15 -0.11 -5.38
C ARG A 45 7.93 1.19 -5.25
N GLU A 46 7.38 2.30 -5.73
CA GLU A 46 8.01 3.60 -5.60
C GLU A 46 8.14 4.05 -4.16
N MET A 47 7.10 3.84 -3.36
CA MET A 47 7.14 4.17 -1.94
C MET A 47 8.16 3.30 -1.18
N GLU A 48 8.28 2.05 -1.55
CA GLU A 48 9.29 1.16 -0.98
C GLU A 48 10.70 1.63 -1.32
N LYS A 49 10.92 1.99 -2.59
CA LYS A 49 12.20 2.55 -3.03
C LYS A 49 12.58 3.82 -2.28
N SER A 50 11.60 4.66 -2.01
CA SER A 50 11.82 5.92 -1.29
C SER A 50 12.00 5.74 0.21
N GLY A 51 11.80 4.52 0.72
CA GLY A 51 11.94 4.25 2.13
C GLY A 51 10.75 4.68 2.99
N ILE A 52 9.60 4.93 2.37
CA ILE A 52 8.39 5.34 3.09
C ILE A 52 7.68 4.14 3.68
N ILE A 53 7.63 3.02 2.94
CA ILE A 53 7.01 1.78 3.38
C ILE A 53 7.97 0.62 3.17
N GLU A 54 7.67 -0.49 3.83
CA GLU A 54 8.42 -1.73 3.61
C GLU A 54 7.47 -2.91 3.52
N SER A 55 7.88 -3.92 2.77
CA SER A 55 7.16 -5.19 2.74
C SER A 55 7.76 -6.13 3.77
N VAL A 56 6.91 -6.82 4.48
CA VAL A 56 7.34 -7.83 5.45
C VAL A 56 6.87 -9.18 4.93
N VAL A 57 7.83 -10.06 4.68
CA VAL A 57 7.54 -11.43 4.26
C VAL A 57 7.79 -12.32 5.46
N ASP A 58 6.71 -12.84 6.02
CA ASP A 58 6.79 -13.80 7.10
C ASP A 58 6.80 -15.21 6.49
N ASN A 59 6.80 -16.25 7.31
CA ASN A 59 6.74 -17.63 6.84
C ASN A 59 5.47 -17.98 6.07
N VAL A 60 4.57 -17.03 5.95
CA VAL A 60 3.35 -17.14 5.17
C VAL A 60 3.59 -16.56 3.79
N ALA A 61 3.00 -17.14 2.78
CA ALA A 61 3.27 -16.88 1.38
C ALA A 61 2.94 -15.46 0.89
N LEU A 62 2.23 -14.65 1.67
CA LEU A 62 1.79 -13.33 1.24
C LEU A 62 2.51 -12.23 2.00
N PRO A 63 3.20 -11.32 1.28
CA PRO A 63 3.81 -10.16 1.92
C PRO A 63 2.73 -9.17 2.37
N TYR A 64 2.99 -8.48 3.47
CA TYR A 64 2.14 -7.37 3.87
C TYR A 64 3.01 -6.11 3.99
N TRP A 65 2.34 -4.96 3.96
CA TRP A 65 2.99 -3.65 3.93
C TRP A 65 2.83 -2.94 5.26
N ARG A 66 3.83 -2.17 5.61
CA ARG A 66 3.79 -1.32 6.80
C ARG A 66 4.62 -0.06 6.56
N LEU A 67 4.36 0.98 7.35
CA LEU A 67 5.22 2.16 7.34
C LEU A 67 6.58 1.81 7.92
N LYS A 68 7.60 2.38 7.31
CA LYS A 68 8.96 2.17 7.74
C LYS A 68 9.34 3.03 8.95
#